data_a1597ff2239f550523ae545f2f8e3223
#
_entry.id   a1597ff2239f550523ae545f2f8e3223
#
_cell.length_a   1.000
_cell.length_b   1.000
_cell.length_c   1.000
_cell.angle_alpha   90.00
_cell.angle_beta   90.00
_cell.angle_gamma   90.00
#
_symmetry.space_group_name_H-M   'P 1'
#
loop_
_entity.id
_entity.type
_entity.pdbx_description
1 polymer ?
#
loop_
_entity_poly.entity_id
_entity_poly.type
_entity_poly.pdbx_seq_one_letter_code
_entity_poly.pdbx_strand_id
1 'polypeptide(L)'
;MRHKVTIGIPVFRVENFIRRTMESALSQTYSDIEFLVVDDASDDQSLNILESIRQTHPRGEAMRILTHSSNLGVSESRNEIIDNARGDYLYFMDSDDVIVKDTITLLMHEIEVHQADVVFGSYERIELSGERSLFQYPKMYFEDADSLAEFAYQRYAGFQASACNYLVKLSLIRKNNLRFYKSDFWEDMAFTLNLVTMANHAVLLPDITYTYLCRENSLSNSWHQEKINKDKIIQYFEAVAQLKTNDYNLRVKPYYPNRCYIAMMSDIYIICNVLAKQAYIEPAFANRELRGFIKHPASFFEILSFRQRRLHNIVLYLLGKLPACITLLLIRLFSKYKGL
;
A
#
# COMPACT_ATOMS: atom_id res chain seq x y z
N MET A 1 18.53 -12.87 -19.06
CA MET A 1 19.15 -11.52 -19.07
C MET A 1 18.80 -10.85 -17.76
N ARG A 2 19.68 -9.99 -17.25
CA ARG A 2 19.38 -9.15 -16.06
C ARG A 2 18.86 -7.82 -16.58
N HIS A 3 17.69 -7.41 -16.12
CA HIS A 3 17.08 -6.14 -16.47
C HIS A 3 17.41 -5.07 -15.42
N LYS A 4 17.29 -3.78 -15.79
CA LYS A 4 17.46 -2.68 -14.85
C LYS A 4 16.22 -2.48 -13.99
N VAL A 5 15.04 -2.59 -14.60
CA VAL A 5 13.74 -2.37 -13.94
C VAL A 5 12.83 -3.57 -14.15
N THR A 6 12.11 -3.99 -13.11
CA THR A 6 10.94 -4.86 -13.19
C THR A 6 9.69 -4.02 -12.98
N ILE A 7 8.76 -4.03 -13.95
CA ILE A 7 7.37 -3.61 -13.70
C ILE A 7 6.59 -4.86 -13.30
N GLY A 8 6.12 -4.88 -12.04
CA GLY A 8 5.37 -5.98 -11.45
C GLY A 8 3.87 -5.70 -11.45
N ILE A 9 3.06 -6.59 -12.03
CA ILE A 9 1.63 -6.40 -12.23
C ILE A 9 0.87 -7.60 -11.66
N PRO A 10 0.20 -7.48 -10.49
CA PRO A 10 -0.72 -8.50 -10.01
C PRO A 10 -2.02 -8.45 -10.78
N VAL A 11 -2.55 -9.60 -11.20
CA VAL A 11 -3.73 -9.71 -12.07
C VAL A 11 -4.74 -10.66 -11.45
N PHE A 12 -6.00 -10.22 -11.37
CA PHE A 12 -7.14 -11.07 -11.04
C PHE A 12 -8.45 -10.50 -11.58
N ARG A 13 -9.10 -11.20 -12.54
CA ARG A 13 -10.41 -10.84 -13.12
C ARG A 13 -10.46 -9.38 -13.62
N VAL A 14 -9.61 -9.05 -14.58
CA VAL A 14 -9.46 -7.68 -15.11
C VAL A 14 -9.53 -7.65 -16.66
N GLU A 15 -10.25 -8.56 -17.28
CA GLU A 15 -10.36 -8.70 -18.75
C GLU A 15 -10.72 -7.39 -19.46
N ASN A 16 -11.51 -6.53 -18.83
CA ASN A 16 -11.95 -5.25 -19.38
C ASN A 16 -10.89 -4.14 -19.31
N PHE A 17 -9.82 -4.34 -18.53
CA PHE A 17 -8.83 -3.29 -18.21
C PHE A 17 -7.41 -3.66 -18.65
N ILE A 18 -7.04 -4.94 -18.51
CA ILE A 18 -5.66 -5.42 -18.63
C ILE A 18 -4.98 -5.06 -19.95
N ARG A 19 -5.71 -5.01 -21.07
CA ARG A 19 -5.14 -4.61 -22.36
C ARG A 19 -4.60 -3.19 -22.30
N ARG A 20 -5.39 -2.23 -21.85
CA ARG A 20 -4.99 -0.81 -21.72
C ARG A 20 -3.82 -0.65 -20.75
N THR A 21 -3.85 -1.34 -19.62
CA THR A 21 -2.79 -1.36 -18.63
C THR A 21 -1.48 -1.83 -19.25
N MET A 22 -1.50 -2.99 -19.92
CA MET A 22 -0.32 -3.54 -20.57
C MET A 22 0.21 -2.67 -21.71
N GLU A 23 -0.66 -2.06 -22.52
CA GLU A 23 -0.29 -1.12 -23.57
C GLU A 23 0.46 0.08 -22.97
N SER A 24 0.00 0.64 -21.84
CA SER A 24 0.70 1.75 -21.18
C SER A 24 2.06 1.33 -20.60
N ALA A 25 2.16 0.13 -20.03
CA ALA A 25 3.42 -0.42 -19.51
C ALA A 25 4.41 -0.71 -20.65
N LEU A 26 3.98 -1.38 -21.70
CA LEU A 26 4.83 -1.78 -22.83
C LEU A 26 5.28 -0.59 -23.68
N SER A 27 4.57 0.55 -23.65
CA SER A 27 4.91 1.77 -24.37
C SER A 27 5.94 2.65 -23.64
N GLN A 28 6.47 2.22 -22.49
CA GLN A 28 7.48 3.00 -21.76
C GLN A 28 8.72 3.30 -22.62
N THR A 29 9.21 4.55 -22.56
CA THR A 29 10.39 5.00 -23.29
C THR A 29 11.69 4.39 -22.78
N TYR A 30 11.74 4.01 -21.51
CA TYR A 30 12.87 3.26 -20.94
C TYR A 30 12.91 1.85 -21.53
N SER A 31 14.07 1.43 -22.07
CA SER A 31 14.16 0.20 -22.85
C SER A 31 14.40 -1.06 -22.01
N ASP A 32 15.20 -0.95 -20.94
CA ASP A 32 15.68 -2.10 -20.14
C ASP A 32 14.71 -2.46 -19.01
N ILE A 33 13.53 -2.96 -19.40
CA ILE A 33 12.43 -3.36 -18.52
C ILE A 33 12.07 -4.82 -18.77
N GLU A 34 11.91 -5.61 -17.67
CA GLU A 34 11.07 -6.81 -17.69
C GLU A 34 9.66 -6.48 -17.17
N PHE A 35 8.67 -7.11 -17.76
CA PHE A 35 7.28 -7.03 -17.32
C PHE A 35 6.91 -8.35 -16.67
N LEU A 36 6.82 -8.35 -15.33
CA LEU A 36 6.47 -9.54 -14.55
C LEU A 36 5.02 -9.49 -14.13
N VAL A 37 4.21 -10.31 -14.77
CA VAL A 37 2.77 -10.41 -14.49
C VAL A 37 2.52 -11.66 -13.64
N VAL A 38 1.76 -11.52 -12.58
CA VAL A 38 1.30 -12.66 -11.76
C VAL A 38 -0.22 -12.73 -11.85
N ASP A 39 -0.73 -13.74 -12.57
CA ASP A 39 -2.15 -14.04 -12.66
C ASP A 39 -2.56 -14.91 -11.47
N ASP A 40 -3.46 -14.38 -10.63
CA ASP A 40 -3.91 -15.01 -9.40
C ASP A 40 -5.12 -15.95 -9.66
N ALA A 41 -4.95 -16.88 -10.61
CA ALA A 41 -5.96 -17.83 -11.04
C ALA A 41 -7.25 -17.15 -11.54
N SER A 42 -7.13 -16.22 -12.48
CA SER A 42 -8.28 -15.58 -13.13
C SER A 42 -9.08 -16.61 -13.91
N ASP A 43 -10.39 -16.57 -13.78
CA ASP A 43 -11.37 -17.42 -14.48
C ASP A 43 -12.14 -16.65 -15.58
N ASP A 44 -11.67 -15.43 -15.93
CA ASP A 44 -12.12 -14.60 -17.06
C ASP A 44 -11.11 -14.65 -18.22
N GLN A 45 -11.21 -13.73 -19.19
CA GLN A 45 -10.30 -13.66 -20.34
C GLN A 45 -8.95 -12.97 -20.06
N SER A 46 -8.67 -12.58 -18.81
CA SER A 46 -7.44 -11.83 -18.47
C SER A 46 -6.17 -12.54 -18.94
N LEU A 47 -6.01 -13.83 -18.64
CA LEU A 47 -4.85 -14.61 -19.02
C LEU A 47 -4.72 -14.76 -20.55
N ASN A 48 -5.83 -15.01 -21.25
CA ASN A 48 -5.84 -15.13 -22.72
C ASN A 48 -5.43 -13.81 -23.40
N ILE A 49 -5.87 -12.67 -22.86
CA ILE A 49 -5.48 -11.34 -23.35
C ILE A 49 -3.97 -11.11 -23.14
N LEU A 50 -3.44 -11.46 -21.96
CA LEU A 50 -2.01 -11.34 -21.65
C LEU A 50 -1.14 -12.18 -22.58
N GLU A 51 -1.52 -13.44 -22.82
CA GLU A 51 -0.81 -14.33 -23.75
C GLU A 51 -0.85 -13.83 -25.19
N SER A 52 -2.00 -13.28 -25.63
CA SER A 52 -2.12 -12.65 -26.95
C SER A 52 -1.18 -11.44 -27.07
N ILE A 53 -1.13 -10.56 -26.07
CA ILE A 53 -0.22 -9.41 -26.05
C ILE A 53 1.24 -9.88 -26.08
N ARG A 54 1.60 -10.87 -25.28
CA ARG A 54 2.96 -11.43 -25.23
C ARG A 54 3.42 -11.95 -26.58
N GLN A 55 2.52 -12.56 -27.36
CA GLN A 55 2.83 -13.13 -28.68
C GLN A 55 2.92 -12.07 -29.78
N THR A 56 2.17 -10.99 -29.67
CA THR A 56 1.99 -10.03 -30.78
C THR A 56 2.73 -8.71 -30.60
N HIS A 57 3.01 -8.31 -29.35
CA HIS A 57 3.67 -7.02 -29.07
C HIS A 57 5.19 -7.10 -29.29
N PRO A 58 5.85 -6.07 -29.87
CA PRO A 58 7.31 -6.06 -30.12
C PRO A 58 8.16 -6.28 -28.86
N ARG A 59 7.66 -5.90 -27.68
CA ARG A 59 8.31 -6.13 -26.36
C ARG A 59 7.76 -7.35 -25.63
N GLY A 60 7.01 -8.23 -26.30
CA GLY A 60 6.40 -9.40 -25.68
C GLY A 60 7.41 -10.40 -25.10
N GLU A 61 8.61 -10.50 -25.68
CA GLU A 61 9.69 -11.35 -25.13
C GLU A 61 10.18 -10.89 -23.75
N ALA A 62 10.01 -9.61 -23.41
CA ALA A 62 10.32 -9.08 -22.07
C ALA A 62 9.19 -9.35 -21.04
N MET A 63 8.07 -9.94 -21.45
CA MET A 63 6.97 -10.31 -20.57
C MET A 63 7.16 -11.72 -20.02
N ARG A 64 7.02 -11.84 -18.71
CA ARG A 64 6.94 -13.12 -17.99
C ARG A 64 5.59 -13.18 -17.27
N ILE A 65 4.87 -14.25 -17.49
CA ILE A 65 3.57 -14.49 -16.85
C ILE A 65 3.74 -15.68 -15.92
N LEU A 66 3.45 -15.49 -14.65
CA LEU A 66 3.32 -16.53 -13.64
C LEU A 66 1.85 -16.68 -13.31
N THR A 67 1.40 -17.92 -13.01
CA THR A 67 -0.01 -18.21 -12.74
C THR A 67 -0.12 -19.04 -11.47
N HIS A 68 -0.94 -18.59 -10.52
CA HIS A 68 -1.27 -19.39 -9.34
C HIS A 68 -2.25 -20.51 -9.70
N SER A 69 -2.24 -21.59 -8.95
CA SER A 69 -3.19 -22.69 -9.10
C SER A 69 -4.56 -22.40 -8.47
N SER A 70 -4.65 -21.40 -7.61
CA SER A 70 -5.88 -20.91 -6.96
C SER A 70 -5.67 -19.45 -6.56
N ASN A 71 -6.75 -18.71 -6.33
CA ASN A 71 -6.66 -17.34 -5.86
C ASN A 71 -6.03 -17.27 -4.45
N LEU A 72 -4.87 -16.63 -4.33
CA LEU A 72 -4.11 -16.44 -3.10
C LEU A 72 -4.21 -15.01 -2.55
N GLY A 73 -4.71 -14.08 -3.36
CA GLY A 73 -4.89 -12.66 -3.05
C GLY A 73 -3.72 -11.77 -3.52
N VAL A 74 -4.00 -10.46 -3.59
CA VAL A 74 -3.07 -9.45 -4.13
C VAL A 74 -1.73 -9.39 -3.38
N SER A 75 -1.73 -9.62 -2.07
CA SER A 75 -0.52 -9.66 -1.25
C SER A 75 0.43 -10.76 -1.69
N GLU A 76 -0.08 -11.97 -1.92
CA GLU A 76 0.76 -13.11 -2.37
C GLU A 76 1.25 -12.88 -3.79
N SER A 77 0.42 -12.33 -4.68
CA SER A 77 0.84 -11.98 -6.04
C SER A 77 1.97 -10.94 -6.03
N ARG A 78 1.90 -9.92 -5.17
CA ARG A 78 2.99 -8.94 -5.01
C ARG A 78 4.23 -9.55 -4.36
N ASN A 79 4.09 -10.48 -3.41
CA ASN A 79 5.22 -11.21 -2.83
C ASN A 79 5.89 -12.12 -3.88
N GLU A 80 5.12 -12.82 -4.71
CA GLU A 80 5.61 -13.61 -5.84
C GLU A 80 6.39 -12.75 -6.83
N ILE A 81 5.92 -11.51 -7.10
CA ILE A 81 6.65 -10.52 -7.90
C ILE A 81 8.00 -10.17 -7.24
N ILE A 82 8.03 -9.87 -5.94
CA ILE A 82 9.28 -9.56 -5.22
C ILE A 82 10.28 -10.70 -5.34
N ASP A 83 9.82 -11.94 -5.23
CA ASP A 83 10.70 -13.12 -5.27
C ASP A 83 11.24 -13.40 -6.67
N ASN A 84 10.46 -13.19 -7.72
CA ASN A 84 10.78 -13.52 -9.09
C ASN A 84 11.32 -12.35 -9.93
N ALA A 85 11.24 -11.10 -9.45
CA ALA A 85 11.77 -9.92 -10.15
C ALA A 85 13.29 -10.05 -10.40
N ARG A 86 13.73 -9.69 -11.61
CA ARG A 86 15.12 -9.76 -12.08
C ARG A 86 15.78 -8.40 -12.23
N GLY A 87 14.99 -7.32 -12.09
CA GLY A 87 15.47 -5.95 -12.13
C GLY A 87 16.29 -5.58 -10.88
N ASP A 88 17.13 -4.56 -11.03
CA ASP A 88 17.77 -3.92 -9.88
C ASP A 88 16.75 -3.08 -9.09
N TYR A 89 15.72 -2.57 -9.79
CA TYR A 89 14.62 -1.78 -9.26
C TYR A 89 13.27 -2.42 -9.58
N LEU A 90 12.31 -2.20 -8.69
CA LEU A 90 10.94 -2.69 -8.82
C LEU A 90 9.96 -1.52 -8.84
N TYR A 91 9.00 -1.58 -9.77
CA TYR A 91 7.86 -0.70 -9.88
C TYR A 91 6.59 -1.54 -9.87
N PHE A 92 5.72 -1.35 -8.89
CA PHE A 92 4.40 -1.99 -8.89
C PHE A 92 3.39 -1.15 -9.65
N MET A 93 2.55 -1.82 -10.43
CA MET A 93 1.46 -1.23 -11.17
C MET A 93 0.21 -2.11 -11.03
N ASP A 94 -0.92 -1.52 -10.68
CA ASP A 94 -2.19 -2.26 -10.59
C ASP A 94 -2.74 -2.53 -12.01
N SER A 95 -3.41 -3.67 -12.18
CA SER A 95 -3.81 -4.21 -13.49
C SER A 95 -5.01 -3.53 -14.14
N ASP A 96 -5.55 -2.50 -13.50
CA ASP A 96 -6.68 -1.69 -13.98
C ASP A 96 -6.30 -0.20 -14.20
N ASP A 97 -5.05 0.18 -13.89
CA ASP A 97 -4.52 1.53 -14.00
C ASP A 97 -3.65 1.74 -15.24
N VAL A 98 -3.17 2.96 -15.43
CA VAL A 98 -2.24 3.31 -16.53
C VAL A 98 -1.11 4.21 -16.02
N ILE A 99 0.05 4.11 -16.69
CA ILE A 99 1.22 4.96 -16.43
C ILE A 99 1.54 5.84 -17.62
N VAL A 100 2.11 7.00 -17.36
CA VAL A 100 2.54 7.94 -18.40
C VAL A 100 3.73 7.34 -19.18
N LYS A 101 3.84 7.64 -20.46
CA LYS A 101 4.80 7.01 -21.38
C LYS A 101 6.27 7.10 -20.95
N ASP A 102 6.65 8.12 -20.22
CA ASP A 102 8.03 8.36 -19.75
C ASP A 102 8.22 8.16 -18.24
N THR A 103 7.23 7.56 -17.56
CA THR A 103 7.27 7.32 -16.11
C THR A 103 8.57 6.67 -15.66
N ILE A 104 8.94 5.53 -16.25
CA ILE A 104 10.14 4.81 -15.81
C ILE A 104 11.42 5.61 -16.16
N THR A 105 11.43 6.33 -17.26
CA THR A 105 12.56 7.20 -17.64
C THR A 105 12.76 8.32 -16.63
N LEU A 106 11.68 9.00 -16.22
CA LEU A 106 11.73 10.07 -15.21
C LEU A 106 12.19 9.54 -13.84
N LEU A 107 11.59 8.45 -13.36
CA LEU A 107 11.94 7.88 -12.07
C LEU A 107 13.38 7.35 -12.05
N MET A 108 13.84 6.70 -13.12
CA MET A 108 15.22 6.22 -13.25
C MET A 108 16.23 7.37 -13.32
N HIS A 109 15.90 8.46 -13.99
CA HIS A 109 16.75 9.65 -14.01
C HIS A 109 17.03 10.16 -12.59
N GLU A 110 16.00 10.31 -11.76
CA GLU A 110 16.17 10.78 -10.39
C GLU A 110 16.91 9.73 -9.50
N ILE A 111 16.70 8.43 -9.75
CA ILE A 111 17.48 7.36 -9.12
C ILE A 111 18.98 7.54 -9.39
N GLU A 112 19.34 7.76 -10.66
CA GLU A 112 20.74 7.85 -11.10
C GLU A 112 21.42 9.13 -10.62
N VAL A 113 20.72 10.26 -10.71
CA VAL A 113 21.25 11.58 -10.29
C VAL A 113 21.46 11.64 -8.78
N HIS A 114 20.50 11.14 -7.99
CA HIS A 114 20.51 11.27 -6.54
C HIS A 114 20.93 10.00 -5.81
N GLN A 115 21.28 8.93 -6.53
CA GLN A 115 21.59 7.60 -5.96
C GLN A 115 20.48 7.12 -5.02
N ALA A 116 19.22 7.45 -5.37
CA ALA A 116 18.08 7.23 -4.52
C ALA A 116 17.77 5.72 -4.35
N ASP A 117 17.31 5.34 -3.17
CA ASP A 117 16.79 4.00 -2.89
C ASP A 117 15.33 3.87 -3.34
N VAL A 118 14.60 5.00 -3.35
CA VAL A 118 13.21 5.07 -3.79
C VAL A 118 12.86 6.45 -4.35
N VAL A 119 12.08 6.48 -5.44
CA VAL A 119 11.53 7.70 -6.04
C VAL A 119 10.03 7.56 -6.17
N PHE A 120 9.27 8.48 -5.59
CA PHE A 120 7.82 8.55 -5.65
C PHE A 120 7.38 9.56 -6.71
N GLY A 121 6.46 9.16 -7.59
CA GLY A 121 5.79 10.07 -8.51
C GLY A 121 4.45 10.57 -7.97
N SER A 122 3.94 11.62 -8.57
CA SER A 122 2.58 12.13 -8.33
C SER A 122 1.57 11.41 -9.21
N TYR A 123 0.27 11.52 -8.91
CA TYR A 123 -0.75 10.81 -9.67
C TYR A 123 -2.01 11.63 -9.91
N GLU A 124 -2.70 11.27 -10.98
CA GLU A 124 -4.06 11.69 -11.27
C GLU A 124 -5.01 10.57 -10.89
N ARG A 125 -6.14 10.93 -10.28
CA ARG A 125 -7.26 10.01 -10.00
C ARG A 125 -8.46 10.40 -10.85
N ILE A 126 -9.03 9.43 -11.54
CA ILE A 126 -10.24 9.60 -12.37
C ILE A 126 -11.35 8.77 -11.74
N GLU A 127 -12.40 9.47 -11.28
CA GLU A 127 -13.59 8.86 -10.69
C GLU A 127 -14.50 8.23 -11.77
N LEU A 128 -15.44 7.39 -11.34
CA LEU A 128 -16.47 6.82 -12.22
C LEU A 128 -17.31 7.87 -12.93
N SER A 129 -17.49 9.03 -12.30
CA SER A 129 -18.15 10.20 -12.90
C SER A 129 -17.35 10.88 -14.02
N GLY A 130 -16.08 10.53 -14.17
CA GLY A 130 -15.11 11.23 -15.02
C GLY A 130 -14.45 12.44 -14.35
N GLU A 131 -14.81 12.76 -13.12
CA GLU A 131 -14.14 13.81 -12.34
C GLU A 131 -12.67 13.43 -12.11
N ARG A 132 -11.77 14.44 -12.25
CA ARG A 132 -10.34 14.27 -12.09
C ARG A 132 -9.84 15.02 -10.87
N SER A 133 -9.01 14.37 -10.08
CA SER A 133 -8.29 14.99 -8.98
C SER A 133 -6.80 14.67 -9.07
N LEU A 134 -5.97 15.62 -8.62
CA LEU A 134 -4.52 15.50 -8.65
C LEU A 134 -3.99 15.36 -7.23
N PHE A 135 -3.09 14.43 -7.06
CA PHE A 135 -2.24 14.34 -5.88
C PHE A 135 -0.81 14.65 -6.32
N GLN A 136 -0.29 15.79 -5.86
CA GLN A 136 1.05 16.25 -6.25
C GLN A 136 1.95 16.44 -5.05
N TYR A 137 3.12 15.81 -5.11
CA TYR A 137 4.22 16.10 -4.21
C TYR A 137 4.89 17.44 -4.58
N PRO A 138 5.42 18.20 -3.61
CA PRO A 138 6.49 19.13 -3.92
C PRO A 138 7.74 18.35 -4.35
N LYS A 139 8.61 18.91 -5.19
CA LYS A 139 9.91 18.29 -5.48
C LYS A 139 10.77 18.35 -4.21
N MET A 140 11.12 17.17 -3.68
CA MET A 140 11.87 17.04 -2.43
C MET A 140 12.93 15.95 -2.54
N TYR A 141 14.03 16.17 -1.84
CA TYR A 141 15.15 15.23 -1.73
C TYR A 141 15.39 14.91 -0.26
N PHE A 142 15.63 13.62 0.02
CA PHE A 142 15.94 13.12 1.35
C PHE A 142 17.28 12.37 1.26
N GLU A 143 18.23 12.75 2.10
CA GLU A 143 19.62 12.28 2.04
C GLU A 143 20.07 11.58 3.31
N ASP A 144 19.12 11.23 4.19
CA ASP A 144 19.39 10.51 5.43
C ASP A 144 18.29 9.48 5.75
N ALA A 145 18.63 8.54 6.63
CA ALA A 145 17.85 7.36 6.95
C ALA A 145 16.47 7.62 7.60
N ASP A 146 16.19 8.83 8.09
CA ASP A 146 15.00 9.11 8.88
C ASP A 146 14.10 10.18 8.27
N SER A 147 14.64 11.06 7.43
CA SER A 147 13.92 12.24 6.93
C SER A 147 12.72 11.90 6.04
N LEU A 148 12.82 10.89 5.17
CA LEU A 148 11.65 10.42 4.41
C LEU A 148 10.57 9.87 5.34
N ALA A 149 10.96 9.05 6.32
CA ALA A 149 10.02 8.48 7.28
C ALA A 149 9.38 9.57 8.16
N GLU A 150 10.15 10.56 8.63
CA GLU A 150 9.59 11.72 9.33
C GLU A 150 8.55 12.45 8.50
N PHE A 151 8.86 12.75 7.23
CA PHE A 151 7.92 13.40 6.32
C PHE A 151 6.67 12.55 6.13
N ALA A 152 6.80 11.26 5.80
CA ALA A 152 5.68 10.38 5.54
C ALA A 152 4.76 10.23 6.77
N TYR A 153 5.32 10.03 7.95
CA TYR A 153 4.55 9.86 9.18
C TYR A 153 3.96 11.18 9.71
N GLN A 154 4.60 12.33 9.49
CA GLN A 154 4.04 13.62 9.86
C GLN A 154 2.96 14.11 8.90
N ARG A 155 3.12 13.82 7.60
CA ARG A 155 2.26 14.24 6.50
C ARG A 155 1.37 13.11 5.98
N TYR A 156 1.02 12.13 6.82
CA TYR A 156 0.32 10.91 6.40
C TYR A 156 -0.85 11.16 5.42
N ALA A 157 -1.71 12.15 5.68
CA ALA A 157 -2.79 12.51 4.76
C ALA A 157 -2.30 13.11 3.42
N GLY A 158 -1.05 13.55 3.34
CA GLY A 158 -0.40 14.08 2.14
C GLY A 158 0.76 13.20 1.66
N PHE A 159 0.78 11.92 2.06
CA PHE A 159 1.73 10.92 1.58
C PHE A 159 0.99 9.72 1.01
N GLN A 160 1.33 9.34 -0.22
CA GLN A 160 0.74 8.17 -0.87
C GLN A 160 1.23 6.89 -0.20
N ALA A 161 0.35 6.22 0.51
CA ALA A 161 0.65 4.96 1.21
C ALA A 161 0.26 3.72 0.39
N SER A 162 0.06 3.84 -0.94
CA SER A 162 -0.18 2.70 -1.82
C SER A 162 1.14 2.04 -2.23
N ALA A 163 1.08 0.80 -2.72
CA ALA A 163 2.26 0.09 -3.23
C ALA A 163 2.68 0.53 -4.63
N CYS A 164 1.82 1.24 -5.36
CA CYS A 164 2.03 1.67 -6.73
C CYS A 164 2.66 3.05 -6.82
N ASN A 165 3.16 3.39 -8.02
CA ASN A 165 3.67 4.71 -8.39
C ASN A 165 4.95 5.15 -7.65
N TYR A 166 5.82 4.20 -7.34
CA TYR A 166 7.20 4.51 -6.98
C TYR A 166 8.15 3.46 -7.51
N LEU A 167 9.36 3.88 -7.83
CA LEU A 167 10.45 2.99 -8.23
C LEU A 167 11.38 2.79 -7.05
N VAL A 168 11.56 1.54 -6.62
CA VAL A 168 12.33 1.19 -5.42
C VAL A 168 13.43 0.19 -5.73
N LYS A 169 14.58 0.34 -5.10
CA LYS A 169 15.68 -0.62 -5.17
C LYS A 169 15.25 -1.98 -4.64
N LEU A 170 15.24 -3.00 -5.49
CA LEU A 170 14.77 -4.36 -5.13
C LEU A 170 15.60 -4.97 -3.99
N SER A 171 16.90 -4.68 -3.96
CA SER A 171 17.78 -5.13 -2.87
C SER A 171 17.41 -4.55 -1.50
N LEU A 172 16.81 -3.35 -1.45
CA LEU A 172 16.33 -2.77 -0.20
C LEU A 172 15.17 -3.59 0.38
N ILE A 173 14.22 -3.98 -0.48
CA ILE A 173 13.08 -4.84 -0.10
C ILE A 173 13.58 -6.20 0.40
N ARG A 174 14.44 -6.87 -0.40
CA ARG A 174 14.91 -8.22 -0.11
C ARG A 174 15.82 -8.29 1.11
N LYS A 175 16.76 -7.35 1.27
CA LYS A 175 17.69 -7.29 2.41
C LYS A 175 16.97 -7.13 3.75
N ASN A 176 15.87 -6.38 3.75
CA ASN A 176 15.07 -6.14 4.95
C ASN A 176 13.92 -7.14 5.12
N ASN A 177 13.82 -8.15 4.25
CA ASN A 177 12.74 -9.12 4.23
C ASN A 177 11.35 -8.47 4.28
N LEU A 178 11.20 -7.32 3.58
CA LEU A 178 9.94 -6.59 3.53
C LEU A 178 8.95 -7.36 2.63
N ARG A 179 7.76 -7.65 3.17
CA ARG A 179 6.70 -8.42 2.52
C ARG A 179 5.35 -7.77 2.71
N PHE A 180 4.47 -7.98 1.74
CA PHE A 180 3.05 -7.70 1.91
C PHE A 180 2.46 -8.72 2.88
N TYR A 181 1.72 -8.24 3.87
CA TYR A 181 0.95 -9.09 4.75
C TYR A 181 -0.32 -9.57 4.04
N LYS A 182 -0.71 -10.83 4.25
CA LYS A 182 -1.89 -11.42 3.60
C LYS A 182 -3.15 -10.68 4.00
N SER A 183 -3.58 -9.76 3.16
CA SER A 183 -4.79 -8.95 3.33
C SER A 183 -5.20 -8.37 1.96
N ASP A 184 -6.49 -8.14 1.78
CA ASP A 184 -7.03 -7.47 0.58
C ASP A 184 -7.10 -5.95 0.75
N PHE A 185 -6.80 -5.43 1.95
CA PHE A 185 -6.86 -4.00 2.28
C PHE A 185 -5.89 -3.70 3.43
N TRP A 186 -5.26 -2.54 3.45
CA TRP A 186 -4.24 -2.09 4.39
C TRP A 186 -2.83 -2.72 4.19
N GLU A 187 -2.67 -3.74 3.34
CA GLU A 187 -1.39 -4.39 3.07
C GLU A 187 -0.38 -3.44 2.41
N ASP A 188 -0.85 -2.60 1.49
CA ASP A 188 -0.08 -1.61 0.76
C ASP A 188 0.40 -0.46 1.66
N MET A 189 -0.51 0.06 2.50
CA MET A 189 -0.15 1.05 3.51
C MET A 189 0.91 0.52 4.48
N ALA A 190 0.72 -0.68 5.01
CA ALA A 190 1.66 -1.29 5.93
C ALA A 190 3.04 -1.52 5.27
N PHE A 191 3.05 -2.00 4.03
CA PHE A 191 4.26 -2.20 3.23
C PHE A 191 5.00 -0.87 3.01
N THR A 192 4.31 0.13 2.46
CA THR A 192 4.92 1.42 2.08
C THR A 192 5.38 2.21 3.29
N LEU A 193 4.61 2.24 4.39
CA LEU A 193 5.04 2.89 5.63
C LEU A 193 6.20 2.17 6.34
N ASN A 194 6.40 0.86 6.12
CA ASN A 194 7.63 0.19 6.54
C ASN A 194 8.78 0.50 5.59
N LEU A 195 8.56 0.49 4.27
CA LEU A 195 9.57 0.80 3.26
C LEU A 195 10.27 2.16 3.52
N VAL A 196 9.49 3.21 3.81
CA VAL A 196 10.05 4.55 4.04
C VAL A 196 10.97 4.63 5.26
N THR A 197 10.87 3.68 6.20
CA THR A 197 11.79 3.60 7.35
C THR A 197 13.13 2.93 7.02
N MET A 198 13.28 2.40 5.82
CA MET A 198 14.45 1.63 5.37
C MET A 198 15.28 2.39 4.33
N ALA A 199 14.68 3.36 3.65
CA ALA A 199 15.34 4.15 2.61
C ALA A 199 16.24 5.22 3.23
N ASN A 200 17.48 5.33 2.73
CA ASN A 200 18.41 6.38 3.14
C ASN A 200 18.30 7.60 2.22
N HIS A 201 18.10 7.36 0.93
CA HIS A 201 18.00 8.42 -0.08
C HIS A 201 16.68 8.27 -0.82
N ALA A 202 15.92 9.35 -0.93
CA ALA A 202 14.64 9.33 -1.61
C ALA A 202 14.34 10.64 -2.33
N VAL A 203 13.48 10.56 -3.35
CA VAL A 203 12.99 11.73 -4.09
C VAL A 203 11.47 11.68 -4.18
N LEU A 204 10.82 12.82 -3.99
CA LEU A 204 9.42 13.03 -4.34
C LEU A 204 9.32 13.93 -5.56
N LEU A 205 8.53 13.53 -6.57
CA LEU A 205 8.36 14.24 -7.82
C LEU A 205 6.96 14.84 -7.96
N PRO A 206 6.86 16.10 -8.41
CA PRO A 206 5.58 16.73 -8.75
C PRO A 206 4.98 16.19 -10.06
N ASP A 207 5.76 15.49 -10.86
CA ASP A 207 5.36 14.98 -12.16
C ASP A 207 4.30 13.90 -12.01
N ILE A 208 3.20 13.99 -12.78
CA ILE A 208 2.16 12.98 -12.83
C ILE A 208 2.70 11.80 -13.63
N THR A 209 2.97 10.70 -12.95
CA THR A 209 3.53 9.47 -13.52
C THR A 209 2.53 8.32 -13.56
N TYR A 210 1.39 8.47 -12.88
CA TYR A 210 0.39 7.42 -12.71
C TYR A 210 -1.03 7.97 -12.83
N THR A 211 -1.93 7.21 -13.44
CA THR A 211 -3.36 7.50 -13.47
C THR A 211 -4.14 6.37 -12.81
N TYR A 212 -4.68 6.66 -11.64
CA TYR A 212 -5.56 5.77 -10.90
C TYR A 212 -6.99 5.87 -11.46
N LEU A 213 -7.54 4.74 -11.90
CA LEU A 213 -8.85 4.65 -12.54
C LEU A 213 -9.86 3.98 -11.61
N CYS A 214 -10.77 4.74 -11.02
CA CYS A 214 -11.82 4.18 -10.17
C CYS A 214 -12.75 3.28 -10.94
N ARG A 215 -13.11 2.12 -10.35
CA ARG A 215 -14.07 1.16 -10.90
C ARG A 215 -15.04 0.65 -9.83
N GLU A 216 -16.23 0.19 -10.24
CA GLU A 216 -17.29 -0.25 -9.33
C GLU A 216 -16.87 -1.41 -8.42
N ASN A 217 -16.14 -2.39 -8.95
CA ASN A 217 -15.72 -3.60 -8.22
C ASN A 217 -14.27 -3.54 -7.73
N SER A 218 -13.77 -2.34 -7.39
CA SER A 218 -12.44 -2.19 -6.79
C SER A 218 -12.39 -2.81 -5.40
N LEU A 219 -11.22 -3.37 -5.02
CA LEU A 219 -10.95 -3.83 -3.65
C LEU A 219 -11.18 -2.72 -2.61
N SER A 220 -10.97 -1.45 -2.98
CA SER A 220 -11.25 -0.28 -2.15
C SER A 220 -12.72 -0.17 -1.73
N ASN A 221 -13.64 -0.83 -2.43
CA ASN A 221 -15.07 -0.87 -2.14
C ASN A 221 -15.49 -2.09 -1.28
N SER A 222 -14.55 -2.80 -0.66
CA SER A 222 -14.80 -4.03 0.11
C SER A 222 -15.85 -3.88 1.23
N TRP A 223 -16.01 -2.69 1.79
CA TRP A 223 -17.01 -2.37 2.80
C TRP A 223 -18.46 -2.23 2.27
N HIS A 224 -18.68 -2.25 0.96
CA HIS A 224 -20.01 -2.11 0.34
C HIS A 224 -20.65 -3.46 -0.01
N GLN A 225 -20.06 -4.58 0.41
CA GLN A 225 -20.60 -5.92 0.17
C GLN A 225 -21.81 -6.22 1.07
N GLU A 226 -22.77 -7.01 0.57
CA GLU A 226 -23.96 -7.46 1.32
C GLU A 226 -23.62 -8.42 2.46
N LYS A 227 -22.49 -9.15 2.34
CA LYS A 227 -21.94 -10.02 3.38
C LYS A 227 -20.44 -9.84 3.46
N ILE A 228 -19.97 -9.57 4.67
CA ILE A 228 -18.54 -9.35 4.94
C ILE A 228 -18.07 -10.48 5.86
N ASN A 229 -17.04 -11.22 5.42
CA ASN A 229 -16.42 -12.26 6.25
C ASN A 229 -15.58 -11.61 7.35
N LYS A 230 -15.83 -12.02 8.60
CA LYS A 230 -15.06 -11.58 9.78
C LYS A 230 -13.56 -11.83 9.64
N ASP A 231 -13.15 -12.96 9.04
CA ASP A 231 -11.75 -13.31 8.91
C ASP A 231 -10.99 -12.32 8.00
N LYS A 232 -11.65 -11.78 6.97
CA LYS A 232 -11.08 -10.70 6.15
C LYS A 232 -10.81 -9.44 6.97
N ILE A 233 -11.73 -9.07 7.85
CA ILE A 233 -11.54 -7.90 8.72
C ILE A 233 -10.41 -8.14 9.73
N ILE A 234 -10.27 -9.36 10.24
CA ILE A 234 -9.13 -9.73 11.10
C ILE A 234 -7.81 -9.52 10.36
N GLN A 235 -7.72 -9.91 9.08
CA GLN A 235 -6.54 -9.64 8.25
C GLN A 235 -6.21 -8.14 8.13
N TYR A 236 -7.22 -7.25 8.10
CA TYR A 236 -6.99 -5.81 8.11
C TYR A 236 -6.28 -5.34 9.38
N PHE A 237 -6.73 -5.82 10.56
CA PHE A 237 -6.05 -5.52 11.82
C PHE A 237 -4.63 -6.10 11.87
N GLU A 238 -4.42 -7.28 11.31
CA GLU A 238 -3.12 -7.94 11.27
C GLU A 238 -2.16 -7.22 10.32
N ALA A 239 -2.64 -6.69 9.18
CA ALA A 239 -1.85 -5.83 8.31
C ALA A 239 -1.42 -4.55 9.04
N VAL A 240 -2.34 -3.86 9.73
CA VAL A 240 -2.02 -2.68 10.55
C VAL A 240 -1.08 -3.03 11.71
N ALA A 241 -1.16 -4.25 12.27
CA ALA A 241 -0.27 -4.70 13.33
C ALA A 241 1.21 -4.74 12.90
N GLN A 242 1.50 -4.84 11.58
CA GLN A 242 2.89 -4.71 11.06
C GLN A 242 3.50 -3.33 11.37
N LEU A 243 2.70 -2.30 11.55
CA LEU A 243 3.17 -0.98 12.01
C LEU A 243 3.41 -0.92 13.52
N LYS A 244 2.93 -1.89 14.28
CA LYS A 244 3.08 -1.98 15.75
C LYS A 244 4.23 -2.88 16.17
N THR A 245 5.07 -3.29 15.24
CA THR A 245 6.23 -4.15 15.53
C THR A 245 7.10 -3.58 16.64
N ASN A 246 7.59 -4.47 17.49
CA ASN A 246 8.29 -4.14 18.74
C ASN A 246 9.81 -4.00 18.49
N ASP A 247 10.20 -3.39 17.37
CA ASP A 247 11.61 -3.17 17.05
C ASP A 247 12.16 -2.01 17.90
N TYR A 248 13.18 -2.33 18.72
CA TYR A 248 13.86 -1.36 19.55
C TYR A 248 14.46 -0.22 18.72
N ASN A 249 14.99 -0.51 17.53
CA ASN A 249 15.59 0.50 16.66
C ASN A 249 14.58 1.55 16.18
N LEU A 250 13.32 1.17 15.99
CA LEU A 250 12.26 2.10 15.61
C LEU A 250 11.79 2.97 16.78
N ARG A 251 11.84 2.46 18.02
CA ARG A 251 11.36 3.18 19.22
C ARG A 251 12.13 4.46 19.52
N VAL A 252 13.40 4.50 19.16
CA VAL A 252 14.28 5.67 19.38
C VAL A 252 14.20 6.70 18.25
N LYS A 253 13.47 6.40 17.18
CA LYS A 253 13.33 7.25 16.01
C LYS A 253 12.37 8.42 16.23
N PRO A 254 12.67 9.61 15.67
CA PRO A 254 11.85 10.81 15.89
C PRO A 254 10.41 10.66 15.38
N TYR A 255 10.18 9.85 14.35
CA TYR A 255 8.84 9.57 13.79
C TYR A 255 8.05 8.49 14.55
N TYR A 256 8.63 7.77 15.50
CA TYR A 256 7.97 6.69 16.22
C TYR A 256 6.66 7.10 16.90
N PRO A 257 6.54 8.28 17.55
CA PRO A 257 5.26 8.73 18.10
C PRO A 257 4.15 8.88 17.07
N ASN A 258 4.49 9.34 15.85
CA ASN A 258 3.54 9.46 14.74
C ASN A 258 3.18 8.08 14.17
N ARG A 259 4.14 7.14 14.07
CA ARG A 259 3.90 5.75 13.69
C ARG A 259 2.92 5.08 14.64
N CYS A 260 3.10 5.22 15.95
CA CYS A 260 2.15 4.72 16.96
C CYS A 260 0.75 5.31 16.76
N TYR A 261 0.68 6.63 16.57
CA TYR A 261 -0.60 7.32 16.34
C TYR A 261 -1.32 6.81 15.09
N ILE A 262 -0.62 6.67 13.95
CA ILE A 262 -1.21 6.19 12.69
C ILE A 262 -1.72 4.75 12.87
N ALA A 263 -0.92 3.84 13.43
CA ALA A 263 -1.33 2.46 13.64
C ALA A 263 -2.59 2.35 14.54
N MET A 264 -2.65 3.15 15.62
CA MET A 264 -3.82 3.16 16.51
C MET A 264 -5.05 3.77 15.84
N MET A 265 -4.87 4.84 15.05
CA MET A 265 -6.00 5.46 14.34
C MET A 265 -6.51 4.57 13.20
N SER A 266 -5.64 3.80 12.55
CA SER A 266 -6.06 2.81 11.56
C SER A 266 -6.94 1.71 12.18
N ASP A 267 -6.56 1.18 13.36
CA ASP A 267 -7.43 0.23 14.07
C ASP A 267 -8.78 0.85 14.43
N ILE A 268 -8.77 2.09 14.92
CA ILE A 268 -10.02 2.79 15.26
C ILE A 268 -10.89 2.98 14.01
N TYR A 269 -10.29 3.33 12.87
CA TYR A 269 -11.01 3.45 11.61
C TYR A 269 -11.65 2.12 11.18
N ILE A 270 -10.91 1.01 11.27
CA ILE A 270 -11.45 -0.33 10.99
C ILE A 270 -12.63 -0.62 11.95
N ILE A 271 -12.47 -0.34 13.25
CA ILE A 271 -13.55 -0.54 14.22
C ILE A 271 -14.77 0.34 13.92
N CYS A 272 -14.59 1.59 13.50
CA CYS A 272 -15.71 2.46 13.07
C CYS A 272 -16.51 1.78 11.95
N ASN A 273 -15.83 1.27 10.91
CA ASN A 273 -16.49 0.54 9.82
C ASN A 273 -17.18 -0.75 10.28
N VAL A 274 -16.54 -1.53 11.16
CA VAL A 274 -17.15 -2.73 11.77
C VAL A 274 -18.43 -2.36 12.51
N LEU A 275 -18.42 -1.31 13.32
CA LEU A 275 -19.59 -0.88 14.10
C LEU A 275 -20.71 -0.33 13.21
N ALA A 276 -20.37 0.35 12.10
CA ALA A 276 -21.33 0.86 11.11
C ALA A 276 -21.96 -0.27 10.29
N LYS A 277 -21.19 -1.31 9.98
CA LYS A 277 -21.59 -2.44 9.12
C LYS A 277 -21.87 -3.75 9.88
N GLN A 278 -22.06 -3.68 11.20
CA GLN A 278 -22.17 -4.86 12.07
C GLN A 278 -23.23 -5.88 11.62
N ALA A 279 -24.33 -5.42 11.03
CA ALA A 279 -25.41 -6.28 10.54
C ALA A 279 -25.01 -7.14 9.30
N TYR A 280 -23.95 -6.76 8.60
CA TYR A 280 -23.47 -7.42 7.37
C TYR A 280 -22.26 -8.31 7.62
N ILE A 281 -21.72 -8.35 8.86
CA ILE A 281 -20.50 -9.10 9.20
C ILE A 281 -20.86 -10.43 9.83
N GLU A 282 -20.37 -11.52 9.23
CA GLU A 282 -20.60 -12.89 9.70
C GLU A 282 -19.26 -13.66 9.85
N PRO A 283 -19.05 -14.33 11.02
CA PRO A 283 -19.80 -14.17 12.27
C PRO A 283 -19.56 -12.79 12.92
N ALA A 284 -20.49 -12.30 13.73
CA ALA A 284 -20.38 -11.01 14.37
C ALA A 284 -19.18 -10.93 15.34
N PHE A 285 -18.60 -9.74 15.49
CA PHE A 285 -17.56 -9.49 16.49
C PHE A 285 -18.15 -9.32 17.89
N ALA A 286 -17.54 -9.96 18.88
CA ALA A 286 -17.80 -9.61 20.28
C ALA A 286 -17.09 -8.28 20.63
N ASN A 287 -17.69 -7.50 21.53
CA ASN A 287 -17.11 -6.22 21.97
C ASN A 287 -15.68 -6.38 22.54
N ARG A 288 -15.41 -7.49 23.24
CA ARG A 288 -14.08 -7.79 23.79
C ARG A 288 -13.04 -8.06 22.70
N GLU A 289 -13.43 -8.67 21.60
CA GLU A 289 -12.53 -8.91 20.45
C GLU A 289 -12.12 -7.58 19.82
N LEU A 290 -13.10 -6.71 19.48
CA LEU A 290 -12.81 -5.38 18.88
C LEU A 290 -11.91 -4.54 19.77
N ARG A 291 -12.19 -4.52 21.09
CA ARG A 291 -11.33 -3.82 22.05
C ARG A 291 -9.91 -4.41 22.09
N GLY A 292 -9.76 -5.73 21.86
CA GLY A 292 -8.47 -6.43 21.83
C GLY A 292 -7.49 -5.91 20.78
N PHE A 293 -7.98 -5.37 19.66
CA PHE A 293 -7.15 -4.76 18.62
C PHE A 293 -6.59 -3.39 19.02
N ILE A 294 -7.25 -2.67 19.95
CA ILE A 294 -6.80 -1.36 20.44
C ILE A 294 -5.69 -1.58 21.49
N LYS A 295 -4.53 -2.00 21.01
CA LYS A 295 -3.34 -2.19 21.83
C LYS A 295 -2.24 -1.25 21.37
N HIS A 296 -1.90 -0.29 22.24
CA HIS A 296 -0.85 0.67 21.94
C HIS A 296 0.53 -0.01 21.92
N PRO A 297 1.38 0.22 20.88
CA PRO A 297 2.68 -0.46 20.77
C PRO A 297 3.69 0.02 21.82
N ALA A 298 3.60 1.27 22.27
CA ALA A 298 4.47 1.80 23.32
C ALA A 298 3.86 1.68 24.71
N SER A 299 4.71 1.53 25.74
CA SER A 299 4.33 1.60 27.13
C SER A 299 3.92 3.02 27.55
N PHE A 300 3.21 3.15 28.67
CA PHE A 300 2.82 4.47 29.18
C PHE A 300 4.04 5.38 29.47
N PHE A 301 5.10 4.83 30.02
CA PHE A 301 6.32 5.59 30.34
C PHE A 301 7.04 6.05 29.07
N GLU A 302 7.09 5.24 28.01
CA GLU A 302 7.63 5.64 26.71
C GLU A 302 6.82 6.80 26.13
N ILE A 303 5.46 6.73 26.21
CA ILE A 303 4.59 7.78 25.70
C ILE A 303 4.82 9.11 26.40
N LEU A 304 5.10 9.10 27.70
CA LEU A 304 5.43 10.33 28.46
C LEU A 304 6.70 11.03 27.93
N SER A 305 7.63 10.28 27.34
CA SER A 305 8.86 10.82 26.73
C SER A 305 8.66 11.35 25.31
N PHE A 306 7.52 11.09 24.66
CA PHE A 306 7.26 11.52 23.30
C PHE A 306 7.29 13.06 23.17
N ARG A 307 8.05 13.56 22.20
CA ARG A 307 8.08 15.00 21.87
C ARG A 307 6.88 15.42 21.03
N GLN A 308 6.47 14.54 20.09
CA GLN A 308 5.34 14.77 19.18
C GLN A 308 4.16 13.86 19.56
N ARG A 309 2.94 14.29 19.28
CA ARG A 309 1.71 13.47 19.49
C ARG A 309 1.54 12.89 20.91
N ARG A 310 2.24 13.38 21.93
CA ARG A 310 2.19 12.84 23.30
C ARG A 310 0.76 12.73 23.82
N LEU A 311 -0.01 13.81 23.81
CA LEU A 311 -1.39 13.81 24.31
C LEU A 311 -2.28 12.85 23.52
N HIS A 312 -2.15 12.81 22.20
CA HIS A 312 -2.91 11.87 21.37
C HIS A 312 -2.59 10.42 21.74
N ASN A 313 -1.32 10.08 21.89
CA ASN A 313 -0.90 8.72 22.26
C ASN A 313 -1.33 8.36 23.69
N ILE A 314 -1.34 9.31 24.65
CA ILE A 314 -1.89 9.08 26.00
C ILE A 314 -3.38 8.73 25.90
N VAL A 315 -4.17 9.51 25.17
CA VAL A 315 -5.61 9.24 24.98
C VAL A 315 -5.84 7.87 24.35
N LEU A 316 -5.10 7.53 23.29
CA LEU A 316 -5.20 6.24 22.62
C LEU A 316 -4.77 5.08 23.51
N TYR A 317 -3.71 5.25 24.31
CA TYR A 317 -3.30 4.25 25.29
C TYR A 317 -4.39 3.99 26.35
N LEU A 318 -4.94 5.07 26.94
CA LEU A 318 -5.99 4.98 27.94
C LEU A 318 -7.28 4.37 27.35
N LEU A 319 -7.65 4.76 26.13
CA LEU A 319 -8.80 4.17 25.41
C LEU A 319 -8.69 2.64 25.33
N GLY A 320 -7.49 2.11 25.03
CA GLY A 320 -7.22 0.67 25.03
C GLY A 320 -7.21 0.01 26.42
N LYS A 321 -7.27 0.75 27.52
CA LYS A 321 -7.34 0.21 28.90
C LYS A 321 -8.75 0.21 29.48
N LEU A 322 -9.69 0.95 28.87
CA LEU A 322 -11.07 1.02 29.33
C LEU A 322 -11.81 -0.32 29.12
N PRO A 323 -12.91 -0.58 29.84
CA PRO A 323 -13.82 -1.68 29.54
C PRO A 323 -14.35 -1.61 28.10
N ALA A 324 -14.54 -2.76 27.45
CA ALA A 324 -14.92 -2.84 26.05
C ALA A 324 -16.17 -2.01 25.68
N CYS A 325 -17.20 -2.02 26.53
CA CYS A 325 -18.42 -1.25 26.33
C CYS A 325 -18.16 0.26 26.28
N ILE A 326 -17.30 0.78 27.17
CA ILE A 326 -16.94 2.21 27.21
C ILE A 326 -16.08 2.56 26.02
N THR A 327 -15.05 1.76 25.71
CA THR A 327 -14.18 1.97 24.55
C THR A 327 -15.00 2.08 23.26
N LEU A 328 -15.89 1.13 23.01
CA LEU A 328 -16.68 1.13 21.77
C LEU A 328 -17.73 2.23 21.72
N LEU A 329 -18.29 2.62 22.90
CA LEU A 329 -19.18 3.78 22.96
C LEU A 329 -18.45 5.07 22.55
N LEU A 330 -17.24 5.30 23.08
CA LEU A 330 -16.42 6.46 22.74
C LEU A 330 -16.05 6.45 21.25
N ILE A 331 -15.70 5.30 20.67
CA ILE A 331 -15.40 5.18 19.24
C ILE A 331 -16.65 5.47 18.40
N ARG A 332 -17.84 5.01 18.78
CA ARG A 332 -19.10 5.35 18.09
C ARG A 332 -19.39 6.85 18.12
N LEU A 333 -19.16 7.51 19.24
CA LEU A 333 -19.33 8.97 19.35
C LEU A 333 -18.31 9.72 18.45
N PHE A 334 -17.06 9.27 18.44
CA PHE A 334 -16.02 9.81 17.57
C PHE A 334 -16.38 9.63 16.09
N SER A 335 -16.82 8.44 15.67
CA SER A 335 -17.26 8.14 14.31
C SER A 335 -18.37 9.09 13.85
N LYS A 336 -19.42 9.27 14.67
CA LYS A 336 -20.51 10.21 14.39
C LYS A 336 -20.02 11.65 14.24
N TYR A 337 -19.11 12.09 15.11
CA TYR A 337 -18.54 13.44 15.07
C TYR A 337 -17.72 13.70 13.79
N LYS A 338 -17.03 12.68 13.29
CA LYS A 338 -16.20 12.76 12.08
C LYS A 338 -16.96 12.48 10.78
N GLY A 339 -18.24 12.05 10.85
CA GLY A 339 -19.02 11.67 9.68
C GLY A 339 -18.54 10.37 9.03
N LEU A 340 -17.98 9.47 9.82
CA LEU A 340 -17.45 8.14 9.41
C LEU A 340 -18.52 7.07 9.60
#